data_a76a458eb27246cd32f74ed85e3a8792
#
_entry.id   a76a458eb27246cd32f74ed85e3a8792
#
_cell.length_a   1.000
_cell.length_b   1.000
_cell.length_c   1.000
_cell.angle_alpha   90.00
_cell.angle_beta   90.00
_cell.angle_gamma   90.00
#
_symmetry.space_group_name_H-M   'P 1'
#
loop_
_entity.id
_entity.type
_entity.pdbx_description
1 polymer ?
#
loop_
_entity_poly.entity_id
_entity_poly.type
_entity_poly.pdbx_seq_one_letter_code
_entity_poly.pdbx_strand_id
1 'polypeptide(L)'
;LLLFFPLHSIQAVQDVNEEVTNDLSGYSNKKHQSEINNVKYSKKNIDELGFILYDLIQQRDFDVINKIIDNYVSHKDHDKELVKYIYSEKAMLNNEYNLAIRLYNEILIHKPNMLLVELKLARALTYVKHYEAALSIYQNIKTKYSGGISSKLVEYIENKIIYLENKNRWQGMVKLGSSYDFNLNEASNSREMYCFRSKCMNSSNQSIAGGKWHYYIKSTKRFPLVGNHSGLLSFGAFGLEPMKTVTARKINIFISGGYQFENANTKIGILPIFEAKWHDNQYYNLSLGGKIATEYTLNHRVTILGDFEYKNKTHPHEYSFNDGDKWIYSLFGTYLVDSQLVAFGGIHGANREKQRNSDSYSQYGIRAGFLKVTGLCDFLVAVGYKQTNFEQFDVYLNVKRKDQNRYLNAQVTFDKNKILTFTPSIYFNSQVNKSTADIIYSFKQSEVGVNFTKKF
;
A
#
# COMPACT_ATOMS: atom_id res chain seq x y z
N LEU A 1 -6.14 -14.06 -7.67
CA LEU A 1 -6.56 -12.65 -7.39
C LEU A 1 -6.31 -12.22 -5.93
N LEU A 2 -6.14 -13.15 -4.98
CA LEU A 2 -5.92 -12.87 -3.55
C LEU A 2 -4.47 -12.46 -3.19
N LEU A 3 -3.52 -12.56 -4.12
CA LEU A 3 -2.08 -12.33 -3.88
C LEU A 3 -1.64 -10.86 -3.98
N PHE A 4 -2.50 -9.94 -4.43
CA PHE A 4 -2.07 -8.58 -4.83
C PHE A 4 -2.32 -7.49 -3.78
N PHE A 5 -3.05 -7.74 -2.70
CA PHE A 5 -3.54 -6.67 -1.85
C PHE A 5 -2.55 -6.07 -0.83
N PRO A 6 -1.70 -6.82 -0.14
CA PRO A 6 -0.88 -6.19 0.90
C PRO A 6 0.51 -5.69 0.45
N LEU A 7 1.01 -6.10 -0.73
CA LEU A 7 2.38 -5.73 -1.14
C LEU A 7 2.56 -4.24 -1.44
N HIS A 8 1.54 -3.54 -1.95
CA HIS A 8 1.62 -2.10 -2.20
C HIS A 8 1.60 -1.28 -0.90
N SER A 9 0.81 -1.68 0.06
CA SER A 9 0.69 -1.00 1.35
C SER A 9 1.89 -1.25 2.26
N ILE A 10 2.47 -2.45 2.20
CA ILE A 10 3.70 -2.78 2.93
C ILE A 10 4.88 -1.98 2.41
N GLN A 11 4.94 -1.74 1.10
CA GLN A 11 5.97 -0.92 0.48
C GLN A 11 5.82 0.57 0.83
N ALA A 12 4.59 1.07 0.96
CA ALA A 12 4.35 2.43 1.44
C ALA A 12 4.87 2.65 2.86
N VAL A 13 4.78 1.64 3.73
CA VAL A 13 5.35 1.68 5.09
C VAL A 13 6.90 1.69 5.06
N GLN A 14 7.52 1.01 4.09
CA GLN A 14 8.98 1.03 3.91
C GLN A 14 9.46 2.37 3.34
N ASP A 15 8.76 2.92 2.34
CA ASP A 15 9.10 4.22 1.74
C ASP A 15 9.06 5.36 2.78
N VAL A 16 8.09 5.33 3.71
CA VAL A 16 8.01 6.28 4.83
C VAL A 16 9.18 6.12 5.80
N ASN A 17 9.64 4.88 6.07
CA ASN A 17 10.76 4.63 6.98
C ASN A 17 12.13 4.97 6.36
N GLU A 18 12.34 4.71 5.08
CA GLU A 18 13.56 5.17 4.39
C GLU A 18 13.63 6.71 4.38
N GLU A 19 12.51 7.39 4.20
CA GLU A 19 12.43 8.84 4.25
C GLU A 19 12.75 9.40 5.65
N VAL A 20 12.28 8.74 6.71
CA VAL A 20 12.53 9.14 8.10
C VAL A 20 13.96 8.81 8.54
N THR A 21 14.53 7.68 8.14
CA THR A 21 15.88 7.25 8.55
C THR A 21 16.98 7.98 7.80
N ASN A 22 16.81 8.26 6.50
CA ASN A 22 17.78 8.98 5.70
C ASN A 22 17.88 10.47 6.07
N ASP A 23 16.79 11.09 6.52
CA ASP A 23 16.79 12.47 7.01
C ASP A 23 17.47 12.62 8.39
N LEU A 24 17.63 11.55 9.15
CA LEU A 24 18.20 11.57 10.51
C LEU A 24 19.70 11.27 10.55
N SER A 25 20.30 10.68 9.50
CA SER A 25 21.71 10.25 9.50
C SER A 25 22.71 11.34 9.12
N GLY A 26 22.25 12.49 8.64
CA GLY A 26 23.12 13.56 8.11
C GLY A 26 23.72 14.53 9.12
N TYR A 27 23.31 14.52 10.38
CA TYR A 27 23.85 15.41 11.41
C TYR A 27 24.39 14.61 12.60
N SER A 28 25.70 14.62 12.68
CA SER A 28 26.58 14.01 13.65
C SER A 28 26.08 14.06 15.10
N ASN A 29 25.95 12.87 15.69
CA ASN A 29 25.93 12.65 17.13
C ASN A 29 27.23 13.14 17.79
N LYS A 30 27.24 14.35 18.33
CA LYS A 30 28.10 14.72 19.46
C LYS A 30 27.20 14.99 20.65
N LYS A 31 26.94 13.93 21.44
CA LYS A 31 26.46 14.09 22.81
C LYS A 31 27.54 14.82 23.60
N HIS A 32 27.43 16.13 23.71
CA HIS A 32 27.98 16.83 24.87
C HIS A 32 26.94 16.76 25.98
N GLN A 33 27.12 15.79 26.89
CA GLN A 33 26.49 15.79 28.20
C GLN A 33 27.07 16.98 28.98
N SER A 34 26.41 18.15 28.88
CA SER A 34 26.64 19.25 29.81
C SER A 34 25.52 19.19 30.85
N GLU A 35 25.87 18.98 32.10
CA GLU A 35 25.01 19.24 33.25
C GLU A 35 24.60 20.71 33.24
N ILE A 36 23.39 20.97 32.77
CA ILE A 36 22.85 22.32 32.61
C ILE A 36 22.12 22.67 33.89
N ASN A 37 22.83 23.31 34.82
CA ASN A 37 22.21 23.92 36.02
C ASN A 37 21.34 25.09 35.61
N ASN A 38 20.04 25.09 35.95
CA ASN A 38 19.07 26.14 35.69
C ASN A 38 19.52 27.54 36.17
N VAL A 39 20.41 27.62 37.13
CA VAL A 39 20.99 28.87 37.68
C VAL A 39 21.93 29.58 36.67
N LYS A 40 22.45 28.87 35.69
CA LYS A 40 23.42 29.41 34.73
C LYS A 40 22.81 30.30 33.62
N TYR A 41 21.51 30.19 33.37
CA TYR A 41 20.82 30.89 32.31
C TYR A 41 20.12 32.19 32.75
N SER A 42 19.80 32.36 34.00
CA SER A 42 19.06 33.52 34.51
C SER A 42 19.86 34.85 34.51
N LYS A 43 21.19 34.76 34.30
CA LYS A 43 22.09 35.94 34.29
C LYS A 43 22.66 36.26 32.91
N LYS A 44 22.22 35.58 31.82
CA LYS A 44 22.76 35.79 30.48
C LYS A 44 22.02 36.94 29.77
N ASN A 45 22.75 37.64 28.93
CA ASN A 45 22.19 38.61 27.98
C ASN A 45 21.19 37.93 27.04
N ILE A 46 20.17 38.64 26.58
CA ILE A 46 19.13 38.13 25.68
C ILE A 46 19.69 37.55 24.39
N ASP A 47 20.74 38.16 23.81
CA ASP A 47 21.41 37.69 22.61
C ASP A 47 22.08 36.34 22.83
N GLU A 48 22.77 36.16 23.98
CA GLU A 48 23.37 34.87 24.36
C GLU A 48 22.32 33.77 24.53
N LEU A 49 21.17 34.10 25.15
CA LEU A 49 20.05 33.18 25.29
C LEU A 49 19.48 32.79 23.93
N GLY A 50 19.37 33.74 22.99
CA GLY A 50 18.94 33.48 21.64
C GLY A 50 19.86 32.51 20.89
N PHE A 51 21.18 32.71 20.99
CA PHE A 51 22.16 31.78 20.40
C PHE A 51 22.10 30.40 21.02
N ILE A 52 21.96 30.28 22.34
CA ILE A 52 21.82 29.01 23.03
C ILE A 52 20.55 28.28 22.57
N LEU A 53 19.42 28.98 22.51
CA LEU A 53 18.16 28.40 22.02
C LEU A 53 18.29 27.90 20.58
N TYR A 54 18.93 28.68 19.70
CA TYR A 54 19.19 28.25 18.33
C TYR A 54 20.06 26.98 18.26
N ASP A 55 21.12 26.89 19.06
CA ASP A 55 21.99 25.72 19.14
C ASP A 55 21.24 24.49 19.67
N LEU A 56 20.44 24.65 20.72
CA LEU A 56 19.60 23.61 21.29
C LEU A 56 18.56 23.07 20.29
N ILE A 57 18.02 23.94 19.40
CA ILE A 57 17.13 23.48 18.33
C ILE A 57 17.88 22.57 17.36
N GLN A 58 19.12 22.92 16.98
CA GLN A 58 19.93 22.07 16.10
C GLN A 58 20.25 20.72 16.74
N GLN A 59 20.42 20.70 18.08
CA GLN A 59 20.63 19.48 18.86
C GLN A 59 19.32 18.73 19.17
N ARG A 60 18.15 19.33 18.88
CA ARG A 60 16.81 18.82 19.22
C ARG A 60 16.59 18.59 20.71
N ASP A 61 17.25 19.33 21.55
CA ASP A 61 17.10 19.24 23.02
C ASP A 61 15.95 20.11 23.50
N PHE A 62 14.73 19.66 23.23
CA PHE A 62 13.51 20.39 23.62
C PHE A 62 13.22 20.36 25.12
N ASP A 63 13.81 19.42 25.85
CA ASP A 63 13.68 19.38 27.33
C ASP A 63 14.38 20.59 27.96
N VAL A 64 15.54 20.96 27.45
CA VAL A 64 16.27 22.14 27.88
C VAL A 64 15.61 23.41 27.34
N ILE A 65 15.20 23.43 26.07
CA ILE A 65 14.48 24.56 25.48
C ILE A 65 13.26 24.92 26.31
N ASN A 66 12.42 23.95 26.72
CA ASN A 66 11.22 24.18 27.52
C ASN A 66 11.52 24.83 28.89
N LYS A 67 12.73 24.67 29.44
CA LYS A 67 13.13 25.31 30.71
C LYS A 67 13.62 26.75 30.53
N ILE A 68 14.06 27.12 29.34
CA ILE A 68 14.68 28.43 29.08
C ILE A 68 13.74 29.37 28.34
N ILE A 69 12.82 28.84 27.53
CA ILE A 69 11.99 29.61 26.60
C ILE A 69 11.14 30.69 27.32
N ASP A 70 10.57 30.37 28.46
CA ASP A 70 9.73 31.30 29.21
C ASP A 70 10.53 32.51 29.72
N ASN A 71 11.77 32.28 30.16
CA ASN A 71 12.69 33.35 30.53
C ASN A 71 13.04 34.23 29.33
N TYR A 72 13.34 33.62 28.15
CA TYR A 72 13.62 34.37 26.96
C TYR A 72 12.46 35.25 26.49
N VAL A 73 11.23 34.69 26.47
CA VAL A 73 10.02 35.40 26.05
C VAL A 73 9.64 36.54 27.01
N SER A 74 10.02 36.46 28.29
CA SER A 74 9.75 37.53 29.27
C SER A 74 10.50 38.85 29.02
N HIS A 75 11.60 38.78 28.22
CA HIS A 75 12.32 39.97 27.81
C HIS A 75 11.61 40.71 26.66
N LYS A 76 11.48 42.03 26.74
CA LYS A 76 10.77 42.85 25.75
C LYS A 76 11.39 42.78 24.36
N ASP A 77 12.71 42.61 24.28
CA ASP A 77 13.50 42.66 23.05
C ASP A 77 13.80 41.25 22.50
N HIS A 78 13.05 40.22 22.90
CA HIS A 78 13.24 38.87 22.38
C HIS A 78 12.92 38.79 20.87
N ASP A 79 13.67 37.98 20.12
CA ASP A 79 13.37 37.73 18.70
C ASP A 79 12.13 36.84 18.57
N LYS A 80 11.02 37.47 18.14
CA LYS A 80 9.72 36.79 17.93
C LYS A 80 9.79 35.71 16.86
N GLU A 81 10.63 35.89 15.84
CA GLU A 81 10.79 34.92 14.78
C GLU A 81 11.57 33.69 15.26
N LEU A 82 12.56 33.85 16.15
CA LEU A 82 13.21 32.73 16.80
C LEU A 82 12.21 31.91 17.65
N VAL A 83 11.36 32.59 18.41
CA VAL A 83 10.32 31.95 19.21
C VAL A 83 9.36 31.15 18.32
N LYS A 84 8.88 31.74 17.20
CA LYS A 84 8.05 31.03 16.23
C LYS A 84 8.76 29.83 15.63
N TYR A 85 10.07 29.98 15.33
CA TYR A 85 10.88 28.90 14.79
C TYR A 85 11.01 27.73 15.78
N ILE A 86 11.23 28.02 17.07
CA ILE A 86 11.25 27.01 18.15
C ILE A 86 9.91 26.24 18.19
N TYR A 87 8.78 26.97 18.23
CA TYR A 87 7.46 26.33 18.26
C TYR A 87 7.15 25.57 16.98
N SER A 88 7.62 26.02 15.81
CA SER A 88 7.45 25.27 14.55
C SER A 88 8.22 23.95 14.54
N GLU A 89 9.47 23.93 15.02
CA GLU A 89 10.25 22.71 15.15
C GLU A 89 9.65 21.74 16.19
N LYS A 90 9.13 22.27 17.29
CA LYS A 90 8.39 21.47 18.28
C LYS A 90 7.12 20.88 17.69
N ALA A 91 6.36 21.65 16.92
CA ALA A 91 5.17 21.17 16.22
C ALA A 91 5.51 20.07 15.21
N MET A 92 6.65 20.19 14.49
CA MET A 92 7.14 19.14 13.58
C MET A 92 7.42 17.83 14.32
N LEU A 93 8.02 17.88 15.52
CA LEU A 93 8.29 16.69 16.33
C LEU A 93 7.01 16.02 16.86
N ASN A 94 6.00 16.84 17.19
CA ASN A 94 4.71 16.36 17.65
C ASN A 94 3.78 15.90 16.52
N ASN A 95 4.24 15.93 15.25
CA ASN A 95 3.43 15.67 14.06
C ASN A 95 2.26 16.68 13.86
N GLU A 96 2.35 17.86 14.46
CA GLU A 96 1.41 18.97 14.30
C GLU A 96 1.78 19.81 13.06
N TYR A 97 1.89 19.14 11.90
CA TYR A 97 2.44 19.74 10.68
C TYR A 97 1.72 21.00 10.22
N ASN A 98 0.40 21.08 10.38
CA ASN A 98 -0.37 22.26 9.99
C ASN A 98 -0.02 23.49 10.85
N LEU A 99 0.27 23.29 12.14
CA LEU A 99 0.78 24.35 13.01
C LEU A 99 2.17 24.80 12.57
N ALA A 100 3.07 23.84 12.29
CA ALA A 100 4.42 24.14 11.80
C ALA A 100 4.38 24.96 10.48
N ILE A 101 3.56 24.54 9.50
CA ILE A 101 3.37 25.24 8.23
C ILE A 101 2.91 26.69 8.46
N ARG A 102 1.93 26.91 9.34
CA ARG A 102 1.45 28.25 9.67
C ARG A 102 2.57 29.11 10.25
N LEU A 103 3.30 28.60 11.23
CA LEU A 103 4.40 29.34 11.87
C LEU A 103 5.55 29.63 10.91
N TYR A 104 5.95 28.70 10.05
CA TYR A 104 6.96 28.96 9.03
C TYR A 104 6.52 30.04 8.03
N ASN A 105 5.25 30.04 7.60
CA ASN A 105 4.71 31.07 6.74
C ASN A 105 4.73 32.45 7.42
N GLU A 106 4.34 32.53 8.70
CA GLU A 106 4.40 33.77 9.46
C GLU A 106 5.84 34.33 9.55
N ILE A 107 6.83 33.45 9.77
CA ILE A 107 8.25 33.87 9.76
C ILE A 107 8.63 34.44 8.38
N LEU A 108 8.27 33.75 7.29
CA LEU A 108 8.64 34.16 5.93
C LEU A 108 7.92 35.45 5.46
N ILE A 109 6.76 35.78 6.04
CA ILE A 109 6.09 37.08 5.80
C ILE A 109 6.93 38.23 6.37
N HIS A 110 7.50 38.06 7.57
CA HIS A 110 8.29 39.11 8.22
C HIS A 110 9.75 39.11 7.81
N LYS A 111 10.33 37.93 7.61
CA LYS A 111 11.71 37.73 7.19
C LYS A 111 11.75 36.85 5.92
N PRO A 112 11.50 37.44 4.73
CA PRO A 112 11.57 36.69 3.46
C PRO A 112 13.02 36.27 3.18
N ASN A 113 13.18 35.24 2.37
CA ASN A 113 14.48 34.72 1.92
C ASN A 113 15.29 33.98 3.01
N MET A 114 14.65 33.42 4.01
CA MET A 114 15.29 32.55 4.98
C MET A 114 15.34 31.10 4.44
N LEU A 115 16.43 30.75 3.76
CA LEU A 115 16.62 29.42 3.12
C LEU A 115 16.24 28.26 4.04
N LEU A 116 16.71 28.29 5.30
CA LEU A 116 16.41 27.21 6.25
C LEU A 116 14.91 27.06 6.51
N VAL A 117 14.19 28.17 6.67
CA VAL A 117 12.75 28.17 6.93
C VAL A 117 11.98 27.75 5.67
N GLU A 118 12.40 28.19 4.48
CA GLU A 118 11.82 27.73 3.21
C GLU A 118 11.96 26.20 3.04
N LEU A 119 13.14 25.63 3.36
CA LEU A 119 13.37 24.18 3.32
C LEU A 119 12.49 23.43 4.33
N LYS A 120 12.35 23.96 5.55
CA LYS A 120 11.50 23.37 6.59
C LYS A 120 10.03 23.42 6.22
N LEU A 121 9.57 24.53 5.62
CA LEU A 121 8.21 24.67 5.10
C LEU A 121 7.93 23.65 3.98
N ALA A 122 8.83 23.54 3.00
CA ALA A 122 8.70 22.56 1.91
C ALA A 122 8.62 21.12 2.44
N ARG A 123 9.43 20.81 3.46
CA ARG A 123 9.40 19.52 4.14
C ARG A 123 8.05 19.29 4.87
N ALA A 124 7.57 20.25 5.63
CA ALA A 124 6.29 20.16 6.34
C ALA A 124 5.12 19.97 5.35
N LEU A 125 5.12 20.69 4.22
CA LEU A 125 4.15 20.51 3.14
C LEU A 125 4.21 19.11 2.51
N THR A 126 5.41 18.54 2.37
CA THR A 126 5.58 17.16 1.89
C THR A 126 4.95 16.15 2.86
N TYR A 127 5.09 16.35 4.17
CA TYR A 127 4.46 15.47 5.17
C TYR A 127 2.93 15.51 5.12
N VAL A 128 2.33 16.69 4.95
CA VAL A 128 0.87 16.81 4.79
C VAL A 128 0.38 16.49 3.38
N LYS A 129 1.27 16.02 2.48
CA LYS A 129 0.96 15.62 1.09
C LYS A 129 0.52 16.78 0.18
N HIS A 130 0.87 18.02 0.53
CA HIS A 130 0.73 19.20 -0.35
C HIS A 130 1.87 19.23 -1.37
N TYR A 131 1.94 18.22 -2.23
CA TYR A 131 3.09 17.96 -3.10
C TYR A 131 3.39 19.10 -4.06
N GLU A 132 2.38 19.75 -4.65
CA GLU A 132 2.56 20.85 -5.60
C GLU A 132 3.15 22.10 -4.94
N ALA A 133 2.68 22.45 -3.75
CA ALA A 133 3.20 23.57 -2.98
C ALA A 133 4.65 23.29 -2.53
N ALA A 134 4.94 22.08 -2.07
CA ALA A 134 6.29 21.68 -1.71
C ALA A 134 7.24 21.72 -2.91
N LEU A 135 6.81 21.20 -4.08
CA LEU A 135 7.58 21.21 -5.32
C LEU A 135 7.92 22.64 -5.76
N SER A 136 6.93 23.52 -5.75
CA SER A 136 7.14 24.95 -6.09
C SER A 136 8.20 25.60 -5.20
N ILE A 137 8.18 25.34 -3.88
CA ILE A 137 9.17 25.90 -2.96
C ILE A 137 10.56 25.32 -3.25
N TYR A 138 10.72 24.00 -3.43
CA TYR A 138 12.03 23.42 -3.74
C TYR A 138 12.59 23.94 -5.08
N GLN A 139 11.75 24.09 -6.11
CA GLN A 139 12.15 24.67 -7.39
C GLN A 139 12.56 26.14 -7.24
N ASN A 140 11.82 26.93 -6.46
CA ASN A 140 12.18 28.32 -6.15
C ASN A 140 13.51 28.43 -5.39
N ILE A 141 13.75 27.56 -4.41
CA ILE A 141 15.04 27.51 -3.69
C ILE A 141 16.17 27.19 -4.65
N LYS A 142 16.01 26.19 -5.53
CA LYS A 142 17.03 25.80 -6.51
C LYS A 142 17.42 26.96 -7.42
N THR A 143 16.46 27.75 -7.90
CA THR A 143 16.73 28.90 -8.79
C THR A 143 17.31 30.08 -8.04
N LYS A 144 16.77 30.41 -6.88
CA LYS A 144 17.11 31.60 -6.09
C LYS A 144 18.51 31.52 -5.47
N TYR A 145 18.92 30.33 -5.03
CA TYR A 145 20.17 30.11 -4.30
C TYR A 145 21.25 29.36 -5.11
N SER A 146 21.13 29.31 -6.43
CA SER A 146 21.95 28.51 -7.36
C SER A 146 23.48 28.70 -7.27
N GLY A 147 23.98 29.75 -6.64
CA GLY A 147 25.43 29.99 -6.49
C GLY A 147 25.94 30.06 -5.05
N GLY A 148 25.06 29.89 -4.04
CA GLY A 148 25.41 30.16 -2.63
C GLY A 148 25.20 28.97 -1.67
N ILE A 149 24.82 27.78 -2.17
CA ILE A 149 24.56 26.61 -1.33
C ILE A 149 25.54 25.47 -1.65
N SER A 150 25.78 24.61 -0.65
CA SER A 150 26.68 23.47 -0.80
C SER A 150 26.16 22.46 -1.83
N SER A 151 27.07 21.73 -2.50
CA SER A 151 26.71 20.66 -3.46
C SER A 151 25.81 19.59 -2.86
N LYS A 152 26.00 19.24 -1.60
CA LYS A 152 25.17 18.27 -0.86
C LYS A 152 23.72 18.77 -0.71
N LEU A 153 23.54 20.07 -0.45
CA LEU A 153 22.20 20.65 -0.33
C LEU A 153 21.52 20.75 -1.70
N VAL A 154 22.28 21.04 -2.77
CA VAL A 154 21.76 21.00 -4.15
C VAL A 154 21.26 19.60 -4.47
N GLU A 155 22.06 18.58 -4.21
CA GLU A 155 21.69 17.18 -4.44
C GLU A 155 20.42 16.79 -3.65
N TYR A 156 20.33 17.17 -2.38
CA TYR A 156 19.14 16.96 -1.56
C TYR A 156 17.89 17.58 -2.18
N ILE A 157 17.97 18.86 -2.60
CA ILE A 157 16.84 19.58 -3.22
C ILE A 157 16.45 18.91 -4.54
N GLU A 158 17.40 18.53 -5.37
CA GLU A 158 17.13 17.85 -6.64
C GLU A 158 16.44 16.49 -6.43
N ASN A 159 16.90 15.73 -5.46
CA ASN A 159 16.26 14.45 -5.11
C ASN A 159 14.80 14.66 -4.62
N LYS A 160 14.54 15.74 -3.86
CA LYS A 160 13.16 16.07 -3.43
C LYS A 160 12.29 16.53 -4.61
N ILE A 161 12.82 17.32 -5.54
CA ILE A 161 12.12 17.69 -6.77
C ILE A 161 11.76 16.46 -7.58
N ILE A 162 12.72 15.57 -7.86
CA ILE A 162 12.49 14.33 -8.59
C ILE A 162 11.42 13.45 -7.91
N TYR A 163 11.51 13.30 -6.58
CA TYR A 163 10.53 12.56 -5.79
C TYR A 163 9.12 13.12 -5.95
N LEU A 164 8.94 14.44 -5.83
CA LEU A 164 7.64 15.11 -5.92
C LEU A 164 7.08 15.06 -7.35
N GLU A 165 7.91 15.30 -8.37
CA GLU A 165 7.49 15.17 -9.77
C GLU A 165 7.04 13.75 -10.11
N ASN A 166 7.72 12.74 -9.57
CA ASN A 166 7.37 11.34 -9.79
C ASN A 166 5.98 10.98 -9.25
N LYS A 167 5.45 11.73 -8.23
CA LYS A 167 4.08 11.52 -7.74
C LYS A 167 3.01 11.72 -8.80
N ASN A 168 3.28 12.54 -9.81
CA ASN A 168 2.34 12.87 -10.90
C ASN A 168 2.69 12.16 -12.22
N ARG A 169 3.77 11.39 -12.27
CA ARG A 169 4.09 10.56 -13.43
C ARG A 169 3.26 9.28 -13.43
N TRP A 170 3.23 8.60 -14.57
CA TRP A 170 2.69 7.25 -14.64
C TRP A 170 3.52 6.33 -13.74
N GLN A 171 2.87 5.72 -12.78
CA GLN A 171 3.44 4.70 -11.91
C GLN A 171 2.80 3.36 -12.24
N GLY A 172 3.61 2.35 -12.36
CA GLY A 172 3.08 1.06 -12.76
C GLY A 172 3.93 -0.12 -12.41
N MET A 173 3.38 -1.28 -12.75
CA MET A 173 4.03 -2.56 -12.55
C MET A 173 3.73 -3.47 -13.74
N VAL A 174 4.76 -4.11 -14.24
CA VAL A 174 4.66 -5.27 -15.11
C VAL A 174 5.21 -6.47 -14.34
N LYS A 175 4.43 -7.54 -14.28
CA LYS A 175 4.85 -8.84 -13.73
C LYS A 175 4.60 -9.91 -14.76
N LEU A 176 5.62 -10.66 -15.08
CA LEU A 176 5.59 -11.83 -15.96
C LEU A 176 6.01 -13.03 -15.14
N GLY A 177 5.34 -14.15 -15.28
CA GLY A 177 5.70 -15.33 -14.52
C GLY A 177 5.31 -16.62 -15.18
N SER A 178 5.93 -17.69 -14.70
CA SER A 178 5.60 -19.05 -15.04
C SER A 178 5.53 -19.89 -13.78
N SER A 179 4.63 -20.86 -13.78
CA SER A 179 4.48 -21.76 -12.64
C SER A 179 4.11 -23.17 -13.09
N TYR A 180 4.36 -24.10 -12.21
CA TYR A 180 3.85 -25.46 -12.31
C TYR A 180 2.83 -25.70 -11.20
N ASP A 181 1.64 -26.11 -11.59
CA ASP A 181 0.51 -26.35 -10.72
C ASP A 181 0.20 -27.85 -10.71
N PHE A 182 0.12 -28.42 -9.53
CA PHE A 182 -0.12 -29.87 -9.35
C PHE A 182 -1.59 -30.26 -9.47
N ASN A 183 -2.49 -29.27 -9.59
CA ASN A 183 -3.93 -29.47 -9.78
C ASN A 183 -4.55 -28.28 -10.52
N LEU A 184 -4.18 -28.09 -11.81
CA LEU A 184 -4.62 -26.99 -12.65
C LEU A 184 -6.14 -26.82 -12.75
N ASN A 185 -6.86 -27.94 -12.75
CA ASN A 185 -8.30 -27.98 -12.92
C ASN A 185 -9.08 -27.98 -11.60
N GLU A 186 -8.39 -27.79 -10.45
CA GLU A 186 -9.00 -27.85 -9.12
C GLU A 186 -9.88 -29.08 -8.89
N ALA A 187 -9.47 -30.21 -9.52
CA ALA A 187 -10.23 -31.44 -9.45
C ALA A 187 -10.25 -32.01 -8.05
N SER A 188 -11.38 -32.63 -7.70
CA SER A 188 -11.53 -33.33 -6.44
C SER A 188 -10.58 -34.54 -6.36
N ASN A 189 -10.11 -34.81 -5.13
CA ASN A 189 -9.33 -36.01 -4.84
C ASN A 189 -10.20 -37.26 -4.64
N SER A 190 -11.54 -37.14 -4.67
CA SER A 190 -12.46 -38.24 -4.53
C SER A 190 -12.47 -39.13 -5.79
N ARG A 191 -12.46 -40.42 -5.58
CA ARG A 191 -12.64 -41.42 -6.66
C ARG A 191 -14.09 -41.95 -6.72
N GLU A 192 -14.97 -41.41 -5.91
CA GLU A 192 -16.38 -41.86 -5.81
C GLU A 192 -17.17 -41.31 -7.00
N MET A 193 -18.17 -42.09 -7.46
CA MET A 193 -19.13 -41.64 -8.46
C MET A 193 -20.25 -40.87 -7.80
N TYR A 194 -20.52 -39.67 -8.34
CA TYR A 194 -21.73 -38.92 -7.99
C TYR A 194 -22.87 -39.29 -8.93
N CYS A 195 -23.95 -39.84 -8.38
CA CYS A 195 -25.11 -40.21 -9.17
C CYS A 195 -26.32 -39.30 -8.83
N PHE A 196 -26.91 -38.67 -9.84
CA PHE A 196 -28.17 -37.96 -9.75
C PHE A 196 -29.20 -38.62 -10.65
N ARG A 197 -30.26 -39.23 -10.04
CA ARG A 197 -31.23 -40.11 -10.70
C ARG A 197 -30.51 -41.26 -11.43
N SER A 198 -30.74 -41.43 -12.72
CA SER A 198 -30.13 -42.49 -13.54
C SER A 198 -28.80 -42.10 -14.18
N LYS A 199 -28.33 -40.85 -13.98
CA LYS A 199 -27.06 -40.35 -14.55
C LYS A 199 -26.00 -40.29 -13.46
N CYS A 200 -24.99 -41.12 -13.59
CA CYS A 200 -23.80 -41.06 -12.73
C CYS A 200 -22.71 -40.27 -13.46
N MET A 201 -22.18 -39.27 -12.76
CA MET A 201 -20.96 -38.58 -13.18
C MET A 201 -19.79 -39.27 -12.51
N ASN A 202 -18.96 -39.87 -13.31
CA ASN A 202 -17.69 -40.34 -12.81
C ASN A 202 -16.86 -39.16 -12.35
N SER A 203 -16.27 -39.21 -11.18
CA SER A 203 -15.25 -38.23 -10.77
C SER A 203 -13.97 -38.41 -11.58
N SER A 204 -14.11 -38.64 -12.90
CA SER A 204 -13.03 -38.82 -13.86
C SER A 204 -12.20 -37.55 -14.09
N ASN A 205 -12.54 -36.45 -13.45
CA ASN A 205 -11.67 -35.27 -13.36
C ASN A 205 -10.52 -35.57 -12.39
N GLN A 206 -9.57 -36.37 -12.83
CA GLN A 206 -8.30 -36.49 -12.14
C GLN A 206 -7.60 -35.13 -12.13
N SER A 207 -6.89 -34.87 -11.04
CA SER A 207 -6.05 -33.68 -10.98
C SER A 207 -5.04 -33.67 -12.11
N ILE A 208 -5.02 -32.59 -12.86
CA ILE A 208 -4.10 -32.41 -13.99
C ILE A 208 -3.01 -31.47 -13.56
N ALA A 209 -1.80 -32.00 -13.51
CA ALA A 209 -0.62 -31.17 -13.27
C ALA A 209 -0.11 -30.56 -14.58
N GLY A 210 0.35 -29.32 -14.53
CA GLY A 210 0.88 -28.67 -15.71
C GLY A 210 1.43 -27.27 -15.47
N GLY A 211 2.16 -26.80 -16.47
CA GLY A 211 2.68 -25.43 -16.49
C GLY A 211 1.62 -24.41 -16.90
N LYS A 212 1.79 -23.18 -16.43
CA LYS A 212 1.02 -22.02 -16.88
C LYS A 212 1.88 -20.78 -16.90
N TRP A 213 1.60 -19.88 -17.85
CA TRP A 213 2.12 -18.52 -17.89
C TRP A 213 1.11 -17.59 -17.25
N HIS A 214 1.60 -16.52 -16.63
CA HIS A 214 0.73 -15.46 -16.16
C HIS A 214 1.42 -14.12 -16.32
N TYR A 215 0.63 -13.10 -16.58
CA TYR A 215 1.08 -11.73 -16.64
C TYR A 215 0.15 -10.82 -15.89
N TYR A 216 0.72 -9.75 -15.37
CA TYR A 216 -0.02 -8.66 -14.73
C TYR A 216 0.61 -7.35 -15.12
N ILE A 217 -0.21 -6.43 -15.61
CA ILE A 217 0.18 -5.07 -15.96
C ILE A 217 -0.80 -4.14 -15.27
N LYS A 218 -0.28 -3.14 -14.59
CA LYS A 218 -1.08 -2.06 -14.01
C LYS A 218 -0.31 -0.76 -14.15
N SER A 219 -1.01 0.31 -14.52
CA SER A 219 -0.48 1.66 -14.48
C SER A 219 -1.50 2.61 -13.89
N THR A 220 -1.02 3.58 -13.12
CA THR A 220 -1.84 4.58 -12.44
C THR A 220 -1.20 5.94 -12.62
N LYS A 221 -2.00 6.95 -12.92
CA LYS A 221 -1.58 8.36 -12.96
C LYS A 221 -2.39 9.17 -11.97
N ARG A 222 -1.71 9.99 -11.22
CA ARG A 222 -2.28 11.00 -10.34
C ARG A 222 -2.35 12.33 -11.09
N PHE A 223 -3.48 13.01 -10.97
CA PHE A 223 -3.73 14.36 -11.46
C PHE A 223 -3.92 15.26 -10.23
N PRO A 224 -2.96 16.14 -9.92
CA PRO A 224 -3.08 17.01 -8.75
C PRO A 224 -4.27 17.96 -8.89
N LEU A 225 -4.98 18.15 -7.79
CA LEU A 225 -5.97 19.19 -7.60
C LEU A 225 -5.49 20.13 -6.48
N VAL A 226 -6.33 20.96 -5.95
CA VAL A 226 -5.95 21.88 -4.88
C VAL A 226 -5.70 21.12 -3.56
N GLY A 227 -4.59 21.42 -2.90
CA GLY A 227 -4.24 20.88 -1.57
C GLY A 227 -4.04 19.36 -1.55
N ASN A 228 -4.81 18.67 -0.74
CA ASN A 228 -4.74 17.22 -0.51
C ASN A 228 -5.54 16.37 -1.53
N HIS A 229 -6.12 17.01 -2.51
CA HIS A 229 -7.05 16.38 -3.45
C HIS A 229 -6.36 16.01 -4.75
N SER A 230 -6.77 14.90 -5.35
CA SER A 230 -6.28 14.46 -6.67
C SER A 230 -7.30 13.62 -7.40
N GLY A 231 -7.24 13.67 -8.72
CA GLY A 231 -7.83 12.68 -9.60
C GLY A 231 -6.89 11.49 -9.79
N LEU A 232 -7.44 10.31 -9.97
CA LEU A 232 -6.69 9.09 -10.31
C LEU A 232 -7.25 8.50 -11.60
N LEU A 233 -6.35 7.97 -12.43
CA LEU A 233 -6.70 7.12 -13.56
C LEU A 233 -5.81 5.88 -13.51
N SER A 234 -6.43 4.71 -13.50
CA SER A 234 -5.72 3.43 -13.49
C SER A 234 -6.26 2.53 -14.57
N PHE A 235 -5.39 1.81 -15.23
CA PHE A 235 -5.75 0.71 -16.11
C PHE A 235 -4.83 -0.47 -15.86
N GLY A 236 -5.31 -1.66 -16.20
CA GLY A 236 -4.48 -2.85 -16.09
C GLY A 236 -5.08 -4.06 -16.76
N ALA A 237 -4.26 -5.07 -16.88
CA ALA A 237 -4.62 -6.37 -17.41
C ALA A 237 -3.97 -7.48 -16.60
N PHE A 238 -4.69 -8.55 -16.43
CA PHE A 238 -4.21 -9.81 -15.89
C PHE A 238 -4.55 -10.93 -16.87
N GLY A 239 -3.59 -11.81 -17.13
CA GLY A 239 -3.82 -12.99 -17.94
C GLY A 239 -3.21 -14.23 -17.34
N LEU A 240 -3.82 -15.37 -17.63
CA LEU A 240 -3.36 -16.70 -17.29
C LEU A 240 -3.51 -17.58 -18.53
N GLU A 241 -2.41 -18.19 -18.93
CA GLU A 241 -2.30 -19.06 -20.09
C GLU A 241 -1.80 -20.44 -19.67
N PRO A 242 -2.66 -21.48 -19.62
CA PRO A 242 -2.21 -22.85 -19.39
C PRO A 242 -1.38 -23.36 -20.57
N MET A 243 -0.32 -24.10 -20.29
CA MET A 243 0.48 -24.77 -21.32
C MET A 243 -0.20 -26.03 -21.89
N LYS A 244 -1.21 -26.52 -21.20
CA LYS A 244 -2.06 -27.65 -21.65
C LYS A 244 -3.49 -27.16 -21.83
N THR A 245 -4.17 -27.62 -22.85
CA THR A 245 -5.56 -27.26 -23.22
C THR A 245 -6.64 -27.79 -22.25
N VAL A 246 -6.35 -27.88 -20.98
CA VAL A 246 -7.20 -28.54 -20.00
C VAL A 246 -8.00 -27.57 -19.13
N THR A 247 -7.57 -26.31 -19.08
CA THR A 247 -8.23 -25.25 -18.35
C THR A 247 -8.32 -23.99 -19.20
N ALA A 248 -9.37 -23.23 -18.96
CA ALA A 248 -9.61 -22.01 -19.72
C ALA A 248 -8.47 -20.97 -19.54
N ARG A 249 -7.99 -20.45 -20.66
CA ARG A 249 -7.26 -19.19 -20.72
C ARG A 249 -8.13 -18.10 -20.08
N LYS A 250 -7.54 -17.26 -19.22
CA LYS A 250 -8.27 -16.18 -18.56
C LYS A 250 -7.57 -14.85 -18.84
N ILE A 251 -8.34 -13.90 -19.34
CA ILE A 251 -7.90 -12.51 -19.51
C ILE A 251 -8.88 -11.61 -18.76
N ASN A 252 -8.36 -10.67 -18.02
CA ASN A 252 -9.12 -9.64 -17.33
C ASN A 252 -8.49 -8.29 -17.62
N ILE A 253 -9.27 -7.35 -18.14
CA ILE A 253 -8.85 -5.96 -18.38
C ILE A 253 -9.72 -5.08 -17.50
N PHE A 254 -9.12 -4.10 -16.86
CA PHE A 254 -9.84 -3.14 -16.04
C PHE A 254 -9.35 -1.71 -16.27
N ILE A 255 -10.28 -0.78 -16.14
CA ILE A 255 -10.03 0.66 -16.04
C ILE A 255 -10.77 1.19 -14.83
N SER A 256 -10.15 2.10 -14.12
CA SER A 256 -10.78 2.84 -13.03
C SER A 256 -10.27 4.27 -13.04
N GLY A 257 -11.17 5.20 -12.77
CA GLY A 257 -10.81 6.60 -12.61
C GLY A 257 -11.64 7.20 -11.50
N GLY A 258 -11.13 8.17 -10.76
CA GLY A 258 -11.89 8.73 -9.66
C GLY A 258 -11.10 9.72 -8.85
N TYR A 259 -11.54 9.90 -7.62
CA TYR A 259 -11.06 10.91 -6.69
C TYR A 259 -10.25 10.28 -5.56
N GLN A 260 -9.21 10.97 -5.13
CA GLN A 260 -8.41 10.64 -3.95
C GLN A 260 -8.18 11.88 -3.08
N PHE A 261 -8.37 11.71 -1.79
CA PHE A 261 -7.90 12.59 -0.73
C PHE A 261 -6.73 11.90 -0.01
N GLU A 262 -5.65 12.65 0.24
CA GLU A 262 -4.47 12.12 0.95
C GLU A 262 -3.86 13.23 1.83
N ASN A 263 -3.76 12.97 3.15
CA ASN A 263 -3.03 13.83 4.09
C ASN A 263 -1.95 13.03 4.82
N ALA A 264 -1.37 13.58 5.88
CA ALA A 264 -0.29 12.92 6.63
C ALA A 264 -0.64 11.50 7.11
N ASN A 265 -1.87 11.27 7.54
CA ASN A 265 -2.27 10.02 8.20
C ASN A 265 -3.36 9.26 7.45
N THR A 266 -4.08 9.92 6.53
CA THR A 266 -5.28 9.37 5.91
C THR A 266 -5.19 9.43 4.41
N LYS A 267 -5.56 8.34 3.75
CA LYS A 267 -5.76 8.29 2.31
C LYS A 267 -7.08 7.63 2.01
N ILE A 268 -7.93 8.30 1.23
CA ILE A 268 -9.26 7.81 0.85
C ILE A 268 -9.39 7.97 -0.66
N GLY A 269 -9.72 6.86 -1.34
CA GLY A 269 -10.01 6.85 -2.77
C GLY A 269 -11.43 6.37 -3.05
N ILE A 270 -12.12 7.05 -3.97
CA ILE A 270 -13.43 6.64 -4.50
C ILE A 270 -13.27 6.47 -6.00
N LEU A 271 -13.36 5.23 -6.46
CA LEU A 271 -12.93 4.80 -7.78
C LEU A 271 -14.06 4.02 -8.48
N PRO A 272 -14.82 4.59 -9.41
CA PRO A 272 -15.55 3.82 -10.40
C PRO A 272 -14.66 2.81 -11.10
N ILE A 273 -15.16 1.60 -11.32
CA ILE A 273 -14.45 0.48 -11.93
C ILE A 273 -15.25 -0.08 -13.09
N PHE A 274 -14.57 -0.26 -14.21
CA PHE A 274 -15.01 -1.00 -15.35
C PHE A 274 -14.07 -2.19 -15.56
N GLU A 275 -14.61 -3.41 -15.69
CA GLU A 275 -13.82 -4.63 -15.82
C GLU A 275 -14.46 -5.57 -16.84
N ALA A 276 -13.68 -6.04 -17.81
CA ALA A 276 -14.10 -7.02 -18.79
C ALA A 276 -13.25 -8.28 -18.72
N LYS A 277 -13.87 -9.45 -18.86
CA LYS A 277 -13.22 -10.75 -18.77
C LYS A 277 -13.50 -11.60 -19.98
N TRP A 278 -12.48 -12.36 -20.36
CA TRP A 278 -12.53 -13.38 -21.39
C TRP A 278 -12.06 -14.73 -20.82
N HIS A 279 -12.74 -15.79 -21.24
CA HIS A 279 -12.34 -17.18 -21.02
C HIS A 279 -12.20 -17.86 -22.39
N ASP A 280 -11.07 -18.53 -22.64
CA ASP A 280 -10.77 -19.20 -23.93
C ASP A 280 -11.02 -18.32 -25.16
N ASN A 281 -10.57 -17.05 -25.09
CA ASN A 281 -10.79 -16.02 -26.12
C ASN A 281 -12.25 -15.62 -26.34
N GLN A 282 -13.20 -16.21 -25.61
CA GLN A 282 -14.61 -15.80 -25.65
C GLN A 282 -14.88 -14.75 -24.56
N TYR A 283 -15.63 -13.74 -24.91
CA TYR A 283 -16.10 -12.75 -23.95
C TYR A 283 -16.97 -13.43 -22.89
N TYR A 284 -16.60 -13.23 -21.61
CA TYR A 284 -17.26 -13.92 -20.50
C TYR A 284 -18.13 -13.01 -19.66
N ASN A 285 -17.63 -11.85 -19.22
CA ASN A 285 -18.46 -10.89 -18.50
C ASN A 285 -17.94 -9.46 -18.57
N LEU A 286 -18.86 -8.52 -18.36
CA LEU A 286 -18.63 -7.14 -18.02
C LEU A 286 -18.99 -6.91 -16.57
N SER A 287 -18.17 -6.09 -15.87
CA SER A 287 -18.49 -5.66 -14.52
C SER A 287 -18.38 -4.14 -14.42
N LEU A 288 -19.43 -3.52 -13.93
CA LEU A 288 -19.50 -2.09 -13.62
C LEU A 288 -19.67 -1.91 -12.12
N GLY A 289 -18.96 -0.97 -11.53
CA GLY A 289 -19.07 -0.76 -10.11
C GLY A 289 -18.20 0.35 -9.58
N GLY A 290 -17.94 0.30 -8.29
CA GLY A 290 -17.10 1.26 -7.62
C GLY A 290 -16.34 0.65 -6.44
N LYS A 291 -15.26 1.29 -6.08
CA LYS A 291 -14.41 0.93 -4.96
C LYS A 291 -14.17 2.14 -4.08
N ILE A 292 -14.29 1.95 -2.77
CA ILE A 292 -13.77 2.84 -1.75
C ILE A 292 -12.55 2.15 -1.14
N ALA A 293 -11.41 2.83 -1.18
CA ALA A 293 -10.17 2.36 -0.58
C ALA A 293 -9.72 3.37 0.48
N THR A 294 -9.40 2.88 1.66
CA THR A 294 -8.98 3.71 2.79
C THR A 294 -7.67 3.19 3.36
N GLU A 295 -6.80 4.11 3.75
CA GLU A 295 -5.57 3.83 4.47
C GLU A 295 -5.45 4.85 5.60
N TYR A 296 -5.23 4.37 6.81
CA TYR A 296 -5.06 5.21 7.99
C TYR A 296 -3.82 4.79 8.77
N THR A 297 -2.85 5.70 8.85
CA THR A 297 -1.62 5.52 9.62
C THR A 297 -1.84 6.04 11.03
N LEU A 298 -2.01 5.12 11.98
CA LEU A 298 -2.25 5.44 13.39
C LEU A 298 -1.00 6.05 14.04
N ASN A 299 0.16 5.46 13.73
CA ASN A 299 1.47 5.93 14.16
C ASN A 299 2.54 5.35 13.22
N HIS A 300 3.84 5.65 13.46
CA HIS A 300 4.95 5.17 12.65
C HIS A 300 5.07 3.64 12.53
N ARG A 301 4.34 2.86 13.35
CA ARG A 301 4.37 1.38 13.32
C ARG A 301 3.09 0.75 12.80
N VAL A 302 1.96 1.43 12.90
CA VAL A 302 0.65 0.82 12.65
C VAL A 302 -0.07 1.55 11.52
N THR A 303 -0.43 0.80 10.48
CA THR A 303 -1.30 1.27 9.39
C THR A 303 -2.49 0.33 9.25
N ILE A 304 -3.68 0.90 9.08
CA ILE A 304 -4.94 0.19 8.86
C ILE A 304 -5.39 0.45 7.41
N LEU A 305 -5.80 -0.59 6.72
CA LEU A 305 -6.27 -0.55 5.34
C LEU A 305 -7.67 -1.12 5.26
N GLY A 306 -8.56 -0.39 4.63
CA GLY A 306 -9.94 -0.82 4.41
C GLY A 306 -10.31 -0.69 2.94
N ASP A 307 -10.98 -1.70 2.40
CA ASP A 307 -11.51 -1.69 1.05
C ASP A 307 -12.96 -2.14 1.05
N PHE A 308 -13.77 -1.45 0.28
CA PHE A 308 -15.12 -1.86 -0.06
C PHE A 308 -15.31 -1.72 -1.57
N GLU A 309 -15.77 -2.76 -2.23
CA GLU A 309 -15.96 -2.80 -3.67
C GLU A 309 -17.34 -3.40 -3.99
N TYR A 310 -18.10 -2.69 -4.81
CA TYR A 310 -19.34 -3.16 -5.39
C TYR A 310 -19.18 -3.33 -6.90
N LYS A 311 -19.69 -4.43 -7.45
CA LYS A 311 -19.73 -4.70 -8.89
C LYS A 311 -21.04 -5.35 -9.29
N ASN A 312 -21.74 -4.77 -10.24
CA ASN A 312 -22.77 -5.45 -11.01
C ASN A 312 -22.07 -6.18 -12.18
N LYS A 313 -22.41 -7.44 -12.38
CA LYS A 313 -21.81 -8.31 -13.40
C LYS A 313 -22.85 -8.79 -14.38
N THR A 314 -22.58 -8.59 -15.66
CA THR A 314 -23.42 -9.04 -16.78
C THR A 314 -22.63 -10.01 -17.65
N HIS A 315 -23.28 -11.06 -18.13
CA HIS A 315 -22.69 -12.11 -18.95
C HIS A 315 -23.46 -12.22 -20.29
N PRO A 316 -22.86 -12.83 -21.34
CA PRO A 316 -23.59 -13.27 -22.52
C PRO A 316 -24.77 -14.18 -22.15
N HIS A 317 -25.75 -14.27 -23.04
CA HIS A 317 -26.99 -15.02 -22.80
C HIS A 317 -26.75 -16.43 -22.28
N GLU A 318 -25.76 -17.15 -22.79
CA GLU A 318 -25.38 -18.52 -22.38
C GLU A 318 -24.99 -18.61 -20.89
N TYR A 319 -24.47 -17.54 -20.31
CA TYR A 319 -23.97 -17.48 -18.93
C TYR A 319 -24.77 -16.50 -18.06
N SER A 320 -25.93 -16.01 -18.55
CA SER A 320 -26.75 -15.01 -17.86
C SER A 320 -27.19 -15.44 -16.46
N PHE A 321 -27.29 -16.74 -16.19
CA PHE A 321 -27.56 -17.29 -14.84
C PHE A 321 -26.49 -16.88 -13.81
N ASN A 322 -25.33 -16.38 -14.24
CA ASN A 322 -24.29 -15.80 -13.41
C ASN A 322 -24.41 -14.28 -13.22
N ASP A 323 -25.37 -13.61 -13.86
CA ASP A 323 -25.60 -12.17 -13.70
C ASP A 323 -25.96 -11.84 -12.26
N GLY A 324 -25.65 -10.60 -11.86
CA GLY A 324 -26.00 -10.07 -10.55
C GLY A 324 -24.85 -9.38 -9.85
N ASP A 325 -25.03 -9.13 -8.57
CA ASP A 325 -24.21 -8.22 -7.77
C ASP A 325 -23.11 -8.92 -6.98
N LYS A 326 -22.00 -8.22 -6.79
CA LYS A 326 -20.92 -8.68 -5.94
C LYS A 326 -20.40 -7.54 -5.08
N TRP A 327 -20.40 -7.75 -3.77
CA TRP A 327 -19.75 -6.91 -2.77
C TRP A 327 -18.49 -7.60 -2.28
N ILE A 328 -17.41 -6.85 -2.13
CA ILE A 328 -16.14 -7.32 -1.58
C ILE A 328 -15.71 -6.32 -0.51
N TYR A 329 -15.31 -6.81 0.63
CA TYR A 329 -14.84 -5.97 1.73
C TYR A 329 -13.61 -6.57 2.39
N SER A 330 -12.75 -5.71 2.88
CA SER A 330 -11.56 -6.13 3.63
C SER A 330 -11.14 -5.07 4.64
N LEU A 331 -10.59 -5.53 5.75
CA LEU A 331 -9.93 -4.70 6.76
C LEU A 331 -8.66 -5.40 7.20
N PHE A 332 -7.52 -4.74 6.97
CA PHE A 332 -6.20 -5.24 7.29
C PHE A 332 -5.44 -4.25 8.17
N GLY A 333 -4.63 -4.76 9.08
CA GLY A 333 -3.64 -4.01 9.83
C GLY A 333 -2.24 -4.46 9.45
N THR A 334 -1.30 -3.52 9.39
CA THR A 334 0.13 -3.78 9.31
C THR A 334 0.81 -3.24 10.56
N TYR A 335 1.79 -3.97 11.07
CA TYR A 335 2.58 -3.60 12.24
C TYR A 335 4.07 -3.73 11.93
N LEU A 336 4.79 -2.62 11.98
CA LEU A 336 6.23 -2.57 11.84
C LEU A 336 6.87 -3.03 13.17
N VAL A 337 7.35 -4.26 13.21
CA VAL A 337 7.99 -4.85 14.39
C VAL A 337 9.37 -4.21 14.60
N ASP A 338 10.16 -4.16 13.53
CA ASP A 338 11.47 -3.50 13.45
C ASP A 338 11.71 -2.99 12.01
N SER A 339 12.87 -2.38 11.75
CA SER A 339 13.21 -1.83 10.42
C SER A 339 13.19 -2.85 9.26
N GLN A 340 13.16 -4.14 9.57
CA GLN A 340 13.23 -5.22 8.59
C GLN A 340 12.03 -6.15 8.60
N LEU A 341 11.19 -6.10 9.65
CA LEU A 341 10.08 -7.04 9.85
C LEU A 341 8.75 -6.31 9.97
N VAL A 342 7.84 -6.61 9.05
CA VAL A 342 6.45 -6.16 9.07
C VAL A 342 5.54 -7.36 9.26
N ALA A 343 4.73 -7.36 10.31
CA ALA A 343 3.62 -8.29 10.49
C ALA A 343 2.34 -7.69 9.92
N PHE A 344 1.45 -8.51 9.39
CA PHE A 344 0.14 -8.06 8.92
C PHE A 344 -0.94 -9.10 9.19
N GLY A 345 -2.17 -8.62 9.31
CA GLY A 345 -3.31 -9.50 9.47
C GLY A 345 -4.62 -8.76 9.28
N GLY A 346 -5.69 -9.51 9.01
CA GLY A 346 -6.99 -8.92 8.82
C GLY A 346 -8.07 -9.88 8.38
N ILE A 347 -9.23 -9.31 8.15
CA ILE A 347 -10.44 -10.00 7.72
C ILE A 347 -10.81 -9.58 6.30
N HIS A 348 -11.45 -10.46 5.57
CA HIS A 348 -11.97 -10.17 4.24
C HIS A 348 -13.22 -10.98 3.98
N GLY A 349 -14.05 -10.50 3.08
CA GLY A 349 -15.25 -11.21 2.69
C GLY A 349 -15.81 -10.76 1.37
N ALA A 350 -16.82 -11.47 0.90
CA ALA A 350 -17.58 -11.15 -0.28
C ALA A 350 -18.98 -11.72 -0.20
N ASN A 351 -19.96 -10.98 -0.70
CA ASN A 351 -21.30 -11.48 -1.00
C ASN A 351 -21.49 -11.47 -2.52
N ARG A 352 -22.04 -12.54 -3.04
CA ARG A 352 -22.33 -12.70 -4.47
C ARG A 352 -23.77 -13.12 -4.65
N GLU A 353 -24.56 -12.26 -5.23
CA GLU A 353 -25.90 -12.59 -5.69
C GLU A 353 -25.85 -12.96 -7.17
N LYS A 354 -26.57 -14.01 -7.56
CA LYS A 354 -26.67 -14.48 -8.94
C LYS A 354 -28.13 -14.75 -9.28
N GLN A 355 -28.46 -14.70 -10.56
CA GLN A 355 -29.81 -15.11 -11.02
C GLN A 355 -30.12 -16.55 -10.60
N ARG A 356 -29.14 -17.44 -10.67
CA ARG A 356 -29.28 -18.80 -10.09
C ARG A 356 -28.93 -18.74 -8.61
N ASN A 357 -29.93 -18.69 -7.76
CA ASN A 357 -29.77 -18.51 -6.32
C ASN A 357 -28.94 -19.58 -5.62
N SER A 358 -28.94 -20.83 -6.13
CA SER A 358 -28.07 -21.90 -5.58
C SER A 358 -26.59 -21.62 -5.70
N ASP A 359 -26.20 -20.72 -6.61
CA ASP A 359 -24.82 -20.26 -6.81
C ASP A 359 -24.51 -18.95 -6.11
N SER A 360 -25.49 -18.32 -5.48
CA SER A 360 -25.30 -17.15 -4.63
C SER A 360 -24.64 -17.56 -3.32
N TYR A 361 -23.74 -16.73 -2.81
CA TYR A 361 -22.99 -17.07 -1.62
C TYR A 361 -22.52 -15.87 -0.81
N SER A 362 -22.34 -16.12 0.48
CA SER A 362 -21.60 -15.26 1.40
C SER A 362 -20.26 -15.90 1.75
N GLN A 363 -19.21 -15.12 1.76
CA GLN A 363 -17.84 -15.56 2.02
C GLN A 363 -17.19 -14.66 3.06
N TYR A 364 -16.49 -15.25 4.02
CA TYR A 364 -15.66 -14.53 4.97
C TYR A 364 -14.37 -15.31 5.24
N GLY A 365 -13.33 -14.60 5.61
CA GLY A 365 -12.04 -15.19 5.86
C GLY A 365 -11.13 -14.29 6.69
N ILE A 366 -10.07 -14.90 7.17
CA ILE A 366 -8.99 -14.25 7.89
C ILE A 366 -7.67 -14.56 7.19
N ARG A 367 -6.74 -13.63 7.29
CA ARG A 367 -5.39 -13.81 6.77
C ARG A 367 -4.40 -13.15 7.70
N ALA A 368 -3.25 -13.78 7.94
CA ALA A 368 -2.13 -13.22 8.67
C ALA A 368 -0.82 -13.62 7.99
N GLY A 369 0.23 -12.85 8.24
CA GLY A 369 1.54 -13.11 7.67
C GLY A 369 2.58 -12.11 8.10
N PHE A 370 3.75 -12.23 7.51
CA PHE A 370 4.85 -11.30 7.71
C PHE A 370 5.65 -11.10 6.43
N LEU A 371 6.31 -9.95 6.35
CA LEU A 371 7.35 -9.63 5.39
C LEU A 371 8.64 -9.37 6.15
N LYS A 372 9.70 -10.13 5.85
CA LYS A 372 11.06 -9.91 6.36
C LYS A 372 11.94 -9.43 5.23
N VAL A 373 12.44 -8.21 5.34
CA VAL A 373 13.41 -7.61 4.42
C VAL A 373 14.80 -7.92 4.92
N THR A 374 15.64 -8.45 4.04
CA THR A 374 17.04 -8.71 4.38
C THR A 374 17.97 -8.02 3.37
N GLY A 375 19.24 -7.98 3.68
CA GLY A 375 20.22 -7.41 2.75
C GLY A 375 20.37 -8.16 1.41
N LEU A 376 19.86 -9.39 1.31
CA LEU A 376 20.01 -10.27 0.14
C LEU A 376 18.67 -10.51 -0.58
N CYS A 377 17.61 -10.75 0.16
CA CYS A 377 16.28 -11.06 -0.38
C CYS A 377 15.19 -10.76 0.64
N ASP A 378 13.95 -10.66 0.18
CA ASP A 378 12.77 -10.42 1.01
C ASP A 378 11.92 -11.68 1.08
N PHE A 379 11.48 -12.03 2.28
CA PHE A 379 10.64 -13.19 2.56
C PHE A 379 9.23 -12.75 2.92
N LEU A 380 8.24 -13.16 2.14
CA LEU A 380 6.83 -13.00 2.45
C LEU A 380 6.23 -14.36 2.76
N VAL A 381 5.58 -14.49 3.92
CA VAL A 381 4.79 -15.69 4.26
C VAL A 381 3.42 -15.24 4.74
N ALA A 382 2.38 -15.88 4.24
CA ALA A 382 1.01 -15.62 4.66
C ALA A 382 0.21 -16.92 4.73
N VAL A 383 -0.61 -17.03 5.76
CA VAL A 383 -1.58 -18.11 5.95
C VAL A 383 -2.98 -17.53 6.05
N GLY A 384 -3.97 -18.29 5.66
CA GLY A 384 -5.35 -17.84 5.80
C GLY A 384 -6.36 -18.97 5.78
N TYR A 385 -7.53 -18.58 6.21
CA TYR A 385 -8.73 -19.40 6.20
C TYR A 385 -9.88 -18.62 5.57
N LYS A 386 -10.67 -19.30 4.76
CA LYS A 386 -11.82 -18.72 4.08
C LYS A 386 -12.97 -19.70 4.09
N GLN A 387 -14.16 -19.27 4.49
CA GLN A 387 -15.39 -20.04 4.43
C GLN A 387 -16.36 -19.40 3.45
N THR A 388 -16.95 -20.20 2.58
CA THR A 388 -18.00 -19.81 1.63
C THR A 388 -19.26 -20.61 1.94
N ASN A 389 -20.35 -19.91 2.21
CA ASN A 389 -21.65 -20.50 2.46
C ASN A 389 -22.59 -20.16 1.29
N PHE A 390 -23.03 -21.15 0.55
CA PHE A 390 -24.00 -20.97 -0.51
C PHE A 390 -25.41 -20.80 0.09
N GLU A 391 -26.23 -19.96 -0.52
CA GLU A 391 -27.48 -19.51 0.10
C GLU A 391 -28.54 -20.58 0.07
N GLN A 392 -28.65 -21.31 -1.04
CA GLN A 392 -29.74 -22.26 -1.25
C GLN A 392 -29.22 -23.68 -1.43
N PHE A 393 -30.14 -24.62 -1.25
CA PHE A 393 -29.93 -26.04 -1.54
C PHE A 393 -29.77 -26.22 -3.04
N ASP A 394 -28.74 -26.92 -3.45
CA ASP A 394 -28.53 -27.30 -4.83
C ASP A 394 -29.14 -28.70 -5.07
N VAL A 395 -30.17 -28.73 -5.90
CA VAL A 395 -30.90 -29.97 -6.21
C VAL A 395 -30.00 -30.98 -6.94
N TYR A 396 -29.08 -30.48 -7.78
CA TYR A 396 -28.16 -31.36 -8.53
C TYR A 396 -27.07 -31.95 -7.64
N LEU A 397 -26.61 -31.20 -6.64
CA LEU A 397 -25.63 -31.67 -5.67
C LEU A 397 -26.24 -32.38 -4.47
N ASN A 398 -27.57 -32.28 -4.32
CA ASN A 398 -28.33 -32.80 -3.17
C ASN A 398 -27.79 -32.30 -1.81
N VAL A 399 -27.31 -31.06 -1.77
CA VAL A 399 -26.72 -30.46 -0.56
C VAL A 399 -26.79 -28.94 -0.60
N LYS A 400 -26.88 -28.31 0.57
CA LYS A 400 -26.56 -26.90 0.73
C LYS A 400 -25.04 -26.78 0.86
N ARG A 401 -24.39 -26.25 -0.21
CA ARG A 401 -22.94 -26.23 -0.30
C ARG A 401 -22.32 -25.27 0.70
N LYS A 402 -21.27 -25.75 1.36
CA LYS A 402 -20.39 -24.98 2.24
C LYS A 402 -18.96 -25.41 1.99
N ASP A 403 -18.08 -24.44 1.67
CA ASP A 403 -16.67 -24.68 1.39
C ASP A 403 -15.80 -24.06 2.48
N GLN A 404 -14.77 -24.76 2.91
CA GLN A 404 -13.75 -24.31 3.84
C GLN A 404 -12.39 -24.42 3.17
N ASN A 405 -11.76 -23.28 2.91
CA ASN A 405 -10.47 -23.22 2.25
C ASN A 405 -9.38 -22.73 3.22
N ARG A 406 -8.29 -23.47 3.32
CA ARG A 406 -7.07 -23.11 4.05
C ARG A 406 -5.96 -22.94 3.05
N TYR A 407 -5.18 -21.88 3.18
CA TYR A 407 -4.12 -21.61 2.22
C TYR A 407 -2.84 -21.08 2.88
N LEU A 408 -1.72 -21.37 2.22
CA LEU A 408 -0.39 -20.90 2.53
C LEU A 408 0.19 -20.24 1.27
N ASN A 409 0.76 -19.06 1.43
CA ASN A 409 1.53 -18.39 0.39
C ASN A 409 2.93 -18.08 0.94
N ALA A 410 3.96 -18.41 0.21
CA ALA A 410 5.34 -18.08 0.51
C ALA A 410 6.01 -17.51 -0.74
N GLN A 411 6.78 -16.45 -0.59
CA GLN A 411 7.53 -15.82 -1.69
C GLN A 411 8.89 -15.33 -1.20
N VAL A 412 9.90 -15.54 -2.02
CA VAL A 412 11.25 -14.96 -1.85
C VAL A 412 11.50 -14.03 -3.04
N THR A 413 11.84 -12.77 -2.75
CA THR A 413 12.10 -11.74 -3.77
C THR A 413 13.57 -11.31 -3.69
N PHE A 414 14.24 -11.18 -4.83
CA PHE A 414 15.67 -10.87 -4.94
C PHE A 414 15.86 -9.43 -5.45
N ASP A 415 15.61 -8.43 -4.61
CA ASP A 415 15.58 -7.03 -5.04
C ASP A 415 16.94 -6.49 -5.52
N LYS A 416 18.05 -7.02 -4.99
CA LYS A 416 19.40 -6.62 -5.42
C LYS A 416 19.84 -7.28 -6.73
N ASN A 417 19.28 -8.44 -7.08
CA ASN A 417 19.69 -9.24 -8.24
C ASN A 417 18.72 -9.03 -9.40
N LYS A 418 18.65 -7.81 -9.93
CA LYS A 418 17.80 -7.50 -11.07
C LYS A 418 18.33 -8.12 -12.36
N ILE A 419 17.43 -8.69 -13.15
CA ILE A 419 17.69 -9.24 -14.48
C ILE A 419 16.98 -8.34 -15.51
N LEU A 420 17.71 -7.66 -16.37
CA LEU A 420 17.17 -6.69 -17.34
C LEU A 420 16.18 -5.68 -16.72
N THR A 421 16.51 -5.14 -15.54
CA THR A 421 15.67 -4.24 -14.75
C THR A 421 14.46 -4.88 -14.05
N PHE A 422 14.22 -6.17 -14.23
CA PHE A 422 13.18 -6.91 -13.51
C PHE A 422 13.72 -7.51 -12.22
N THR A 423 12.94 -7.43 -11.16
CA THR A 423 13.21 -8.10 -9.88
C THR A 423 12.64 -9.51 -9.94
N PRO A 424 13.49 -10.56 -9.84
CA PRO A 424 13.01 -11.94 -9.81
C PRO A 424 12.46 -12.31 -8.44
N SER A 425 11.48 -13.21 -8.41
CA SER A 425 10.99 -13.84 -7.20
C SER A 425 10.57 -15.29 -7.46
N ILE A 426 10.70 -16.12 -6.44
CA ILE A 426 10.21 -17.50 -6.42
C ILE A 426 9.06 -17.54 -5.42
N TYR A 427 7.99 -18.26 -5.76
CA TYR A 427 6.85 -18.41 -4.87
C TYR A 427 6.34 -19.85 -4.79
N PHE A 428 5.72 -20.13 -3.68
CA PHE A 428 4.98 -21.36 -3.41
C PHE A 428 3.61 -21.01 -2.87
N ASN A 429 2.55 -21.59 -3.46
CA ASN A 429 1.19 -21.48 -2.99
C ASN A 429 0.66 -22.89 -2.71
N SER A 430 -0.06 -23.07 -1.63
CA SER A 430 -0.76 -24.29 -1.33
C SER A 430 -2.13 -23.99 -0.75
N GLN A 431 -3.15 -24.75 -1.17
CA GLN A 431 -4.49 -24.65 -0.63
C GLN A 431 -5.17 -26.00 -0.51
N VAL A 432 -6.02 -26.09 0.50
CA VAL A 432 -6.90 -27.24 0.75
C VAL A 432 -8.31 -26.72 0.88
N ASN A 433 -9.18 -27.14 -0.02
CA ASN A 433 -10.62 -26.87 0.04
C ASN A 433 -11.37 -28.10 0.53
N LYS A 434 -12.17 -27.96 1.59
CA LYS A 434 -13.13 -28.96 2.05
C LYS A 434 -14.53 -28.44 1.77
N SER A 435 -15.34 -29.22 1.06
CA SER A 435 -16.71 -28.89 0.70
C SER A 435 -17.69 -29.87 1.27
N THR A 436 -18.92 -29.45 1.59
CA THR A 436 -20.03 -30.34 1.85
C THR A 436 -20.46 -31.17 0.64
N ALA A 437 -20.17 -30.66 -0.58
CA ALA A 437 -20.24 -31.41 -1.84
C ALA A 437 -18.85 -32.01 -2.16
N ASP A 438 -18.40 -32.92 -1.29
CA ASP A 438 -17.02 -33.40 -1.19
C ASP A 438 -16.48 -33.97 -2.50
N ILE A 439 -17.28 -34.83 -3.15
CA ILE A 439 -16.90 -35.51 -4.39
C ILE A 439 -16.50 -34.57 -5.52
N ILE A 440 -17.07 -33.36 -5.56
CA ILE A 440 -16.87 -32.44 -6.69
C ILE A 440 -15.96 -31.27 -6.32
N TYR A 441 -16.08 -30.74 -5.09
CA TYR A 441 -15.49 -29.44 -4.73
C TYR A 441 -14.41 -29.52 -3.64
N SER A 442 -14.14 -30.69 -3.06
CA SER A 442 -13.01 -30.84 -2.15
C SER A 442 -11.75 -31.18 -2.92
N PHE A 443 -10.74 -30.32 -2.80
CA PHE A 443 -9.48 -30.51 -3.52
C PHE A 443 -8.28 -30.03 -2.71
N LYS A 444 -7.11 -30.51 -3.13
CA LYS A 444 -5.80 -29.97 -2.74
C LYS A 444 -5.11 -29.45 -3.97
N GLN A 445 -4.48 -28.30 -3.84
CA GLN A 445 -3.71 -27.68 -4.92
C GLN A 445 -2.42 -27.12 -4.35
N SER A 446 -1.33 -27.33 -5.06
CA SER A 446 -0.05 -26.71 -4.78
C SER A 446 0.55 -26.18 -6.06
N GLU A 447 1.21 -25.06 -5.98
CA GLU A 447 1.81 -24.36 -7.13
C GLU A 447 3.17 -23.82 -6.72
N VAL A 448 4.17 -24.02 -7.59
CA VAL A 448 5.48 -23.39 -7.47
C VAL A 448 5.75 -22.60 -8.75
N GLY A 449 6.32 -21.40 -8.60
CA GLY A 449 6.55 -20.54 -9.77
C GLY A 449 7.60 -19.49 -9.56
N VAL A 450 7.92 -18.82 -10.66
CA VAL A 450 8.83 -17.69 -10.72
C VAL A 450 8.12 -16.47 -11.30
N ASN A 451 8.44 -15.29 -10.77
CA ASN A 451 7.98 -14.02 -11.32
C ASN A 451 9.16 -13.11 -11.60
N PHE A 452 9.00 -12.27 -12.60
CA PHE A 452 9.86 -11.16 -12.95
C PHE A 452 9.02 -9.89 -12.89
N THR A 453 9.32 -9.01 -11.94
CA THR A 453 8.54 -7.80 -11.68
C THR A 453 9.37 -6.56 -12.00
N LYS A 454 8.81 -5.64 -12.79
CA LYS A 454 9.37 -4.30 -13.03
C LYS A 454 8.37 -3.26 -12.55
N LYS A 455 8.83 -2.32 -11.72
CA LYS A 455 8.10 -1.12 -11.32
C LYS A 455 8.66 0.09 -12.08
N PHE A 456 7.82 1.05 -12.43
CA PHE A 456 8.19 2.27 -13.13
C PHE A 456 7.31 3.44 -12.73
#